data_43c27d70569084062f02b38f22671632
#
_entry.id   43c27d70569084062f02b38f22671632
#
_cell.length_a   1.000
_cell.length_b   1.000
_cell.length_c   1.000
_cell.angle_alpha   90.00
_cell.angle_beta   90.00
_cell.angle_gamma   90.00
#
_symmetry.space_group_name_H-M   'P 1'
#
loop_
_entity.id
_entity.type
_entity.pdbx_description
1 polymer ?
#
loop_
_entity_poly.entity_id
_entity_poly.type
_entity_poly.pdbx_seq_one_letter_code
_entity_poly.pdbx_strand_id
1 'polypeptide(L)'
;MRVATYLGLLAAPFALAACDSAQETPEAAQTMMDDSVPDGDGMPMSGDMPMSGDTPMMGDTDAMHDARAEGTVTAIDPEAGTITIKHGPVPAIDWPAMTMSFEADKQLREQVSVGDAVAFEFTTGPQGSNITSIAPQ
;
A
#
# COMPACT_ATOMS: atom_id res chain seq x y z
N MET A 1 19.64 -47.92 -8.48
CA MET A 1 19.07 -48.20 -9.81
C MET A 1 17.59 -48.38 -9.70
N ARG A 2 16.84 -47.38 -10.13
CA ARG A 2 15.49 -47.48 -10.71
C ARG A 2 15.00 -46.06 -11.00
N VAL A 3 15.18 -45.71 -12.25
CA VAL A 3 14.67 -44.48 -12.88
C VAL A 3 13.18 -44.71 -13.14
N ALA A 4 12.34 -43.85 -12.62
CA ALA A 4 10.91 -43.83 -13.02
C ALA A 4 10.64 -42.48 -13.70
N THR A 5 10.68 -42.52 -15.02
CA THR A 5 10.26 -41.48 -15.93
C THR A 5 8.73 -41.44 -15.94
N TYR A 6 8.12 -40.35 -15.48
CA TYR A 6 6.71 -40.06 -15.76
C TYR A 6 6.62 -38.87 -16.71
N LEU A 7 6.42 -39.21 -17.97
CA LEU A 7 6.03 -38.32 -19.04
C LEU A 7 4.50 -38.18 -19.00
N GLY A 8 4.01 -37.09 -18.44
CA GLY A 8 2.57 -36.76 -18.39
C GLY A 8 2.30 -35.47 -19.16
N LEU A 9 1.98 -35.64 -20.45
CA LEU A 9 1.52 -34.60 -21.34
C LEU A 9 0.04 -34.33 -21.06
N LEU A 10 -0.34 -33.23 -20.47
CA LEU A 10 -1.71 -32.77 -20.36
C LEU A 10 -1.82 -31.39 -21.01
N ALA A 11 -2.29 -31.37 -22.24
CA ALA A 11 -2.72 -30.19 -22.96
C ALA A 11 -4.13 -29.82 -22.47
N ALA A 12 -4.27 -28.63 -21.88
CA ALA A 12 -5.56 -28.04 -21.60
C ALA A 12 -5.81 -26.86 -22.57
N PRO A 13 -6.97 -26.79 -23.24
CA PRO A 13 -7.29 -25.69 -24.13
C PRO A 13 -7.69 -24.46 -23.34
N PHE A 14 -7.03 -23.34 -23.63
CA PHE A 14 -7.38 -22.00 -23.15
C PHE A 14 -8.67 -21.55 -23.85
N ALA A 15 -9.75 -21.41 -23.11
CA ALA A 15 -10.95 -20.71 -23.57
C ALA A 15 -10.78 -19.21 -23.25
N LEU A 16 -10.60 -18.38 -24.28
CA LEU A 16 -10.70 -16.93 -24.19
C LEU A 16 -12.18 -16.58 -24.02
N ALA A 17 -12.57 -16.16 -22.83
CA ALA A 17 -13.80 -15.42 -22.64
C ALA A 17 -13.50 -13.92 -22.78
N ALA A 18 -13.87 -13.34 -23.90
CA ALA A 18 -13.91 -11.91 -24.12
C ALA A 18 -15.11 -11.35 -23.35
N CYS A 19 -14.86 -10.63 -22.26
CA CYS A 19 -15.86 -9.76 -21.66
C CYS A 19 -15.70 -8.37 -22.27
N ASP A 20 -16.59 -8.08 -23.20
CA ASP A 20 -16.92 -6.78 -23.71
C ASP A 20 -17.67 -6.02 -22.61
N SER A 21 -16.98 -5.09 -21.95
CA SER A 21 -17.60 -4.17 -21.01
C SER A 21 -17.86 -2.86 -21.72
N ALA A 22 -19.11 -2.69 -22.15
CA ALA A 22 -19.66 -1.45 -22.65
C ALA A 22 -19.41 -0.31 -21.65
N GLN A 23 -18.75 0.73 -22.13
CA GLN A 23 -18.68 2.04 -21.52
C GLN A 23 -20.06 2.68 -21.53
N GLU A 24 -20.68 2.82 -20.40
CA GLU A 24 -21.75 3.78 -20.21
C GLU A 24 -21.16 5.04 -19.57
N THR A 25 -21.01 6.05 -20.37
CA THR A 25 -20.82 7.44 -20.00
C THR A 25 -22.14 8.00 -19.52
N PRO A 26 -22.27 8.49 -18.29
CA PRO A 26 -23.40 9.38 -17.97
C PRO A 26 -23.06 10.79 -18.44
N GLU A 27 -23.88 11.21 -19.37
CA GLU A 27 -24.00 12.53 -19.95
C GLU A 27 -24.25 13.61 -18.88
N ALA A 28 -23.55 14.72 -19.11
CA ALA A 28 -23.62 15.95 -18.34
C ALA A 28 -25.04 16.44 -18.03
N ALA A 29 -25.33 16.63 -16.76
CA ALA A 29 -26.33 17.58 -16.34
C ALA A 29 -25.61 18.88 -15.90
N GLN A 30 -25.57 19.82 -16.82
CA GLN A 30 -25.34 21.23 -16.54
C GLN A 30 -26.55 21.76 -15.78
N THR A 31 -26.31 22.20 -14.56
CA THR A 31 -27.26 23.08 -13.90
C THR A 31 -26.54 24.32 -13.43
N MET A 32 -26.70 25.30 -14.24
CA MET A 32 -26.80 26.77 -14.08
C MET A 32 -26.58 27.31 -12.67
N MET A 33 -25.61 28.24 -12.68
CA MET A 33 -25.49 29.49 -11.94
C MET A 33 -26.71 29.85 -11.10
N ASP A 34 -26.51 29.98 -9.81
CA ASP A 34 -27.23 30.97 -9.04
C ASP A 34 -26.19 31.87 -8.36
N ASP A 35 -26.08 33.04 -8.91
CA ASP A 35 -25.37 34.19 -8.43
C ASP A 35 -26.22 34.84 -7.37
N SER A 36 -25.87 34.67 -6.11
CA SER A 36 -26.42 35.46 -5.02
C SER A 36 -25.34 35.69 -3.97
N VAL A 37 -24.59 36.75 -4.20
CA VAL A 37 -23.82 37.45 -3.19
C VAL A 37 -24.78 38.29 -2.36
N PRO A 38 -24.87 38.10 -1.05
CA PRO A 38 -25.33 39.15 -0.16
C PRO A 38 -24.09 39.86 0.40
N ASP A 39 -23.94 41.11 -0.01
CA ASP A 39 -23.26 42.16 0.75
C ASP A 39 -23.88 42.24 2.13
N GLY A 40 -23.05 42.24 3.16
CA GLY A 40 -23.57 42.39 4.52
C GLY A 40 -22.47 42.49 5.54
N ASP A 41 -21.87 43.66 5.61
CA ASP A 41 -21.45 44.38 6.82
C ASP A 41 -21.02 43.59 8.07
N GLY A 42 -19.83 43.94 8.56
CA GLY A 42 -19.55 43.98 9.99
C GLY A 42 -18.68 42.85 10.52
N MET A 43 -17.38 42.95 10.31
CA MET A 43 -16.39 42.27 11.14
C MET A 43 -16.12 43.11 12.37
N PRO A 44 -16.57 42.74 13.58
CA PRO A 44 -15.98 43.29 14.78
C PRO A 44 -14.60 42.65 15.00
N MET A 45 -13.57 43.41 14.77
CA MET A 45 -12.23 43.17 15.29
C MET A 45 -12.27 43.36 16.80
N SER A 46 -12.28 42.32 17.59
CA SER A 46 -11.77 42.28 18.96
C SER A 46 -12.10 40.90 19.55
N GLY A 47 -11.11 40.11 19.72
CA GLY A 47 -11.19 38.82 20.40
C GLY A 47 -9.80 38.25 20.50
N ASP A 48 -9.14 38.51 21.63
CA ASP A 48 -7.97 37.81 22.11
C ASP A 48 -8.04 36.34 21.72
N MET A 49 -7.18 35.94 20.81
CA MET A 49 -6.86 34.56 20.58
C MET A 49 -5.78 34.19 21.60
N PRO A 50 -6.07 33.29 22.57
CA PRO A 50 -4.99 32.73 23.35
C PRO A 50 -4.12 31.90 22.38
N MET A 51 -2.89 32.35 22.21
CA MET A 51 -1.79 31.60 21.64
C MET A 51 -1.49 30.42 22.58
N SER A 52 -2.30 29.37 22.54
CA SER A 52 -1.88 28.06 22.97
C SER A 52 -1.38 27.35 21.72
N GLY A 53 -0.11 27.64 21.43
CA GLY A 53 0.62 26.92 20.41
C GLY A 53 0.95 25.54 20.90
N ASP A 54 0.16 24.58 20.51
CA ASP A 54 0.56 23.22 20.23
C ASP A 54 -0.02 22.90 18.85
N THR A 55 0.57 23.54 17.85
CA THR A 55 0.54 22.96 16.52
C THR A 55 1.46 21.75 16.64
N PRO A 56 0.96 20.53 16.49
CA PRO A 56 1.86 19.41 16.28
C PRO A 56 2.64 19.79 15.02
N MET A 57 3.94 20.05 15.20
CA MET A 57 4.89 20.15 14.12
C MET A 57 4.60 18.99 13.19
N MET A 58 4.31 19.31 11.93
CA MET A 58 4.30 18.33 10.85
C MET A 58 5.55 17.49 11.02
N GLY A 59 5.36 16.21 11.31
CA GLY A 59 6.42 15.28 11.57
C GLY A 59 7.46 15.36 10.48
N ASP A 60 8.69 15.40 10.90
CA ASP A 60 9.87 15.32 10.07
C ASP A 60 9.65 14.27 8.99
N THR A 61 9.54 14.72 7.75
CA THR A 61 9.44 13.87 6.55
C THR A 61 10.73 13.07 6.32
N ASP A 62 11.74 13.28 7.13
CA ASP A 62 13.01 12.58 7.16
C ASP A 62 13.11 11.52 8.28
N ALA A 63 12.10 11.39 9.13
CA ALA A 63 12.13 10.41 10.20
C ALA A 63 11.92 8.99 9.63
N MET A 64 12.82 8.09 9.96
CA MET A 64 12.60 6.66 9.78
C MET A 64 11.50 6.22 10.75
N HIS A 65 10.46 5.59 10.24
CA HIS A 65 9.38 5.05 11.03
C HIS A 65 9.47 3.52 11.06
N ASP A 66 9.57 2.98 12.26
CA ASP A 66 9.43 1.55 12.48
C ASP A 66 7.96 1.18 12.55
N ALA A 67 7.57 0.17 11.81
CA ALA A 67 6.20 -0.32 11.77
C ALA A 67 6.15 -1.84 11.73
N ARG A 68 5.02 -2.39 12.14
CA ARG A 68 4.72 -3.82 12.07
C ARG A 68 3.46 -4.06 11.26
N ALA A 69 3.49 -5.09 10.44
CA ALA A 69 2.36 -5.47 9.62
C ALA A 69 2.27 -7.00 9.46
N GLU A 70 1.12 -7.42 8.97
CA GLU A 70 0.86 -8.80 8.56
C GLU A 70 0.44 -8.81 7.10
N GLY A 71 0.82 -9.86 6.39
CA GLY A 71 0.50 -9.94 4.97
C GLY A 71 0.83 -11.30 4.37
N THR A 72 0.71 -11.38 3.05
CA THR A 72 1.06 -12.56 2.27
C THR A 72 2.17 -12.21 1.28
N VAL A 73 3.19 -13.03 1.23
CA VAL A 73 4.28 -12.89 0.25
C VAL A 73 3.74 -13.22 -1.15
N THR A 74 3.85 -12.28 -2.06
CA THR A 74 3.35 -12.43 -3.45
C THR A 74 4.48 -12.64 -4.46
N ALA A 75 5.68 -12.12 -4.17
CA ALA A 75 6.88 -12.35 -4.97
C ALA A 75 8.15 -12.18 -4.14
N ILE A 76 9.22 -12.82 -4.56
CA ILE A 76 10.57 -12.65 -4.00
C ILE A 76 11.51 -12.44 -5.17
N ASP A 77 12.24 -11.34 -5.17
CA ASP A 77 13.26 -11.03 -6.17
C ASP A 77 14.65 -11.10 -5.53
N PRO A 78 15.41 -12.15 -5.82
CA PRO A 78 16.75 -12.32 -5.28
C PRO A 78 17.80 -11.38 -5.92
N GLU A 79 17.56 -10.89 -7.14
CA GLU A 79 18.47 -9.98 -7.84
C GLU A 79 18.29 -8.55 -7.36
N ALA A 80 17.03 -8.11 -7.21
CA ALA A 80 16.70 -6.81 -6.64
C ALA A 80 16.86 -6.76 -5.12
N GLY A 81 16.90 -7.91 -4.44
CA GLY A 81 16.99 -7.97 -2.99
C GLY A 81 15.68 -7.65 -2.29
N THR A 82 14.53 -7.89 -2.93
CA THR A 82 13.22 -7.48 -2.43
C THR A 82 12.25 -8.63 -2.19
N ILE A 83 11.30 -8.38 -1.29
CA ILE A 83 10.11 -9.21 -1.08
C ILE A 83 8.89 -8.34 -1.35
N THR A 84 7.99 -8.79 -2.21
CA THR A 84 6.70 -8.14 -2.45
C THR A 84 5.65 -8.76 -1.55
N ILE A 85 5.01 -7.95 -0.73
CA ILE A 85 4.01 -8.39 0.25
C ILE A 85 2.70 -7.65 0.02
N LYS A 86 1.60 -8.40 0.01
CA LYS A 86 0.25 -7.88 0.13
C LYS A 86 -0.08 -7.81 1.61
N HIS A 87 0.02 -6.62 2.19
CA HIS A 87 -0.22 -6.42 3.61
C HIS A 87 -1.57 -5.76 3.89
N GLY A 88 -2.06 -5.96 5.12
CA GLY A 88 -3.21 -5.26 5.66
C GLY A 88 -2.90 -3.78 5.97
N PRO A 89 -3.87 -3.03 6.51
CA PRO A 89 -3.63 -1.65 6.94
C PRO A 89 -2.60 -1.61 8.06
N VAL A 90 -1.76 -0.57 8.05
CA VAL A 90 -0.73 -0.30 9.07
C VAL A 90 -1.06 1.02 9.77
N PRO A 91 -1.87 1.00 10.83
CA PRO A 91 -2.36 2.22 11.48
C PRO A 91 -1.25 3.09 12.08
N ALA A 92 -0.12 2.50 12.44
CA ALA A 92 1.01 3.21 13.03
C ALA A 92 1.61 4.29 12.11
N ILE A 93 1.40 4.15 10.80
CA ILE A 93 1.91 5.06 9.78
C ILE A 93 0.82 5.45 8.77
N ASP A 94 -0.45 5.26 9.12
CA ASP A 94 -1.63 5.58 8.31
C ASP A 94 -1.62 4.96 6.90
N TRP A 95 -1.03 3.79 6.75
CA TRP A 95 -1.02 3.07 5.46
C TRP A 95 -2.25 2.19 5.31
N PRO A 96 -2.94 2.28 4.17
CA PRO A 96 -4.03 1.36 3.83
C PRO A 96 -3.48 -0.02 3.44
N ALA A 97 -4.36 -1.01 3.35
CA ALA A 97 -4.02 -2.31 2.78
C ALA A 97 -3.57 -2.14 1.32
N MET A 98 -2.37 -2.66 1.00
CA MET A 98 -1.80 -2.56 -0.34
C MET A 98 -0.80 -3.69 -0.62
N THR A 99 -0.32 -3.73 -1.86
CA THR A 99 0.78 -4.62 -2.25
C THR A 99 1.98 -3.77 -2.64
N MET A 100 3.11 -3.99 -1.98
CA MET A 100 4.33 -3.26 -2.28
C MET A 100 5.57 -4.12 -2.07
N SER A 101 6.70 -3.67 -2.62
CA SER A 101 7.99 -4.31 -2.45
C SER A 101 8.76 -3.67 -1.32
N PHE A 102 9.38 -4.49 -0.51
CA PHE A 102 10.26 -4.12 0.59
C PHE A 102 11.66 -4.64 0.31
N GLU A 103 12.67 -3.87 0.64
CA GLU A 103 14.04 -4.38 0.69
C GLU A 103 14.17 -5.39 1.84
N ALA A 104 14.90 -6.46 1.62
CA ALA A 104 15.12 -7.48 2.64
C ALA A 104 16.48 -8.17 2.43
N ASP A 105 17.17 -8.42 3.51
CA ASP A 105 18.40 -9.18 3.48
C ASP A 105 18.21 -10.60 2.96
N LYS A 106 19.26 -11.18 2.39
CA LYS A 106 19.23 -12.54 1.86
C LYS A 106 18.70 -13.55 2.87
N GLN A 107 19.11 -13.43 4.13
CA GLN A 107 18.67 -14.33 5.20
C GLN A 107 17.17 -14.26 5.45
N LEU A 108 16.58 -13.07 5.39
CA LEU A 108 15.14 -12.88 5.56
C LEU A 108 14.35 -13.44 4.37
N ARG A 109 14.88 -13.25 3.15
CA ARG A 109 14.26 -13.81 1.93
C ARG A 109 14.26 -15.33 1.90
N GLU A 110 15.27 -15.98 2.46
CA GLU A 110 15.40 -17.44 2.54
C GLU A 110 14.49 -18.07 3.62
N GLN A 111 13.94 -17.29 4.53
CA GLN A 111 13.04 -17.75 5.58
C GLN A 111 11.58 -17.90 5.15
N VAL A 112 11.22 -17.33 4.00
CA VAL A 112 9.84 -17.25 3.52
C VAL A 112 9.74 -17.70 2.07
N SER A 113 8.53 -18.09 1.67
CA SER A 113 8.21 -18.49 0.31
C SER A 113 7.02 -17.70 -0.23
N VAL A 114 6.91 -17.63 -1.56
CA VAL A 114 5.72 -17.02 -2.20
C VAL A 114 4.48 -17.81 -1.79
N GLY A 115 3.49 -17.09 -1.28
CA GLY A 115 2.24 -17.64 -0.75
C GLY A 115 2.19 -17.74 0.77
N ASP A 116 3.31 -17.57 1.48
CA ASP A 116 3.33 -17.62 2.93
C ASP A 116 2.63 -16.40 3.55
N ALA A 117 1.84 -16.68 4.59
CA ALA A 117 1.35 -15.64 5.48
C ALA A 117 2.48 -15.28 6.46
N VAL A 118 2.77 -14.00 6.61
CA VAL A 118 3.90 -13.52 7.40
C VAL A 118 3.49 -12.37 8.31
N ALA A 119 4.12 -12.31 9.49
CA ALA A 119 4.22 -11.11 10.29
C ALA A 119 5.62 -10.53 10.09
N PHE A 120 5.72 -9.23 9.85
CA PHE A 120 7.00 -8.59 9.61
C PHE A 120 7.10 -7.21 10.24
N GLU A 121 8.31 -6.84 10.58
CA GLU A 121 8.67 -5.51 11.03
C GLU A 121 9.51 -4.85 9.95
N PHE A 122 9.31 -3.56 9.74
CA PHE A 122 10.01 -2.82 8.72
C PHE A 122 10.21 -1.37 9.13
N THR A 123 11.26 -0.77 8.59
CA THR A 123 11.53 0.65 8.69
C THR A 123 11.21 1.30 7.36
N THR A 124 10.49 2.41 7.35
CA THR A 124 10.22 3.18 6.14
C THR A 124 10.77 4.59 6.26
N GLY A 125 11.26 5.13 5.16
CA GLY A 125 11.86 6.45 5.08
C GLY A 125 12.02 6.92 3.63
N PRO A 126 12.72 8.04 3.39
CA PRO A 126 12.88 8.64 2.07
C PRO A 126 13.57 7.73 1.04
N GLN A 127 14.33 6.75 1.52
CA GLN A 127 15.07 5.81 0.66
C GLN A 127 14.32 4.51 0.36
N GLY A 128 13.12 4.33 0.91
CA GLY A 128 12.32 3.13 0.73
C GLY A 128 11.90 2.48 2.04
N SER A 129 11.45 1.24 1.94
CA SER A 129 11.02 0.44 3.09
C SER A 129 11.87 -0.83 3.16
N ASN A 130 12.46 -1.09 4.31
CA ASN A 130 13.34 -2.21 4.56
C ASN A 130 12.78 -3.12 5.65
N ILE A 131 12.71 -4.43 5.40
CA ILE A 131 12.28 -5.42 6.40
C ILE A 131 13.43 -5.67 7.37
N THR A 132 13.16 -5.48 8.65
CA THR A 132 14.10 -5.74 9.74
C THR A 132 13.89 -7.10 10.39
N SER A 133 12.66 -7.62 10.34
CA SER A 133 12.29 -8.93 10.87
C SER A 133 11.11 -9.51 10.09
N ILE A 134 11.11 -10.81 9.84
CA ILE A 134 9.99 -11.51 9.19
C ILE A 134 9.84 -12.91 9.79
N ALA A 135 8.60 -13.30 10.02
CA ALA A 135 8.26 -14.62 10.55
C ALA A 135 7.04 -15.18 9.81
N PRO A 136 7.12 -16.40 9.28
CA PRO A 136 5.94 -17.11 8.77
C PRO A 136 4.96 -17.43 9.90
N GLN A 137 3.65 -17.41 9.58
CA GLN A 137 2.55 -17.73 10.51
C GLN A 137 1.94 -19.09 10.21
#